data_083be1cbe7c59978b840545ba8932caa
#
_entry.id   083be1cbe7c59978b840545ba8932caa
#
_cell.length_a   1.000
_cell.length_b   1.000
_cell.length_c   1.000
_cell.angle_alpha   90.00
_cell.angle_beta   90.00
_cell.angle_gamma   90.00
#
_symmetry.space_group_name_H-M   'P 1'
#
loop_
_entity.id
_entity.type
_entity.pdbx_description
1 polymer ?
#
loop_
_entity_poly.entity_id
_entity_poly.type
_entity_poly.pdbx_seq_one_letter_code
_entity_poly.pdbx_strand_id
1 'polypeptide(L)'
;EDDCHSGNYTFHFWSTYKHHFRLEQTISKKKLNKKKTYKASVYIQGDEVGKNAEIYLYVIADGKKYVSGLVELDGWQDWKKVTIDNIKCTKGDVKIGVYVDHAADGWGTIDDFYFGQK
;
A
#
# COMPACT_ATOMS: atom_id res chain seq x y z
N GLU A 1 -10.22 -15.00 -1.42
CA GLU A 1 -10.42 -14.37 -0.13
C GLU A 1 -11.78 -13.70 -0.04
N ASP A 2 -12.45 -13.88 1.08
CA ASP A 2 -13.81 -13.36 1.25
C ASP A 2 -13.86 -11.86 1.47
N ASP A 3 -12.74 -11.28 1.86
CA ASP A 3 -12.66 -9.88 2.22
C ASP A 3 -12.13 -8.98 1.11
N CYS A 4 -12.09 -9.48 -0.10
CA CYS A 4 -11.56 -8.69 -1.21
C CYS A 4 -12.43 -7.48 -1.51
N HIS A 5 -11.82 -6.33 -1.73
CA HIS A 5 -12.50 -5.14 -2.23
C HIS A 5 -12.88 -5.37 -3.70
N SER A 6 -11.91 -5.81 -4.47
CA SER A 6 -12.07 -6.26 -5.85
C SER A 6 -10.76 -6.97 -6.23
N GLY A 7 -10.60 -7.36 -7.47
CA GLY A 7 -9.36 -7.96 -7.91
C GLY A 7 -9.25 -9.43 -7.59
N ASN A 8 -8.06 -9.97 -7.83
CA ASN A 8 -7.85 -11.41 -7.81
C ASN A 8 -7.25 -11.94 -6.51
N TYR A 9 -6.68 -11.08 -5.68
CA TYR A 9 -6.14 -11.52 -4.40
C TYR A 9 -6.06 -10.36 -3.44
N THR A 10 -6.09 -10.72 -2.16
CA THR A 10 -6.14 -9.83 -1.02
C THR A 10 -5.12 -10.30 -0.01
N PHE A 11 -4.44 -9.37 0.63
CA PHE A 11 -3.56 -9.68 1.73
C PHE A 11 -4.24 -9.33 3.04
N HIS A 12 -4.39 -10.32 3.92
CA HIS A 12 -5.00 -10.14 5.24
C HIS A 12 -3.91 -10.20 6.31
N PHE A 13 -3.94 -9.28 7.27
CA PHE A 13 -2.98 -9.30 8.36
C PHE A 13 -3.67 -9.30 9.72
N TRP A 14 -3.03 -9.94 10.66
CA TRP A 14 -3.48 -10.00 12.04
C TRP A 14 -2.35 -10.53 12.90
N SER A 15 -2.26 -10.05 14.16
CA SER A 15 -1.29 -10.56 15.11
C SER A 15 -1.80 -10.35 16.53
N THR A 16 -1.50 -11.28 17.42
CA THR A 16 -1.85 -11.17 18.84
C THR A 16 -0.91 -10.25 19.62
N TYR A 17 0.15 -9.76 18.97
CA TYR A 17 1.11 -8.87 19.59
C TYR A 17 1.44 -7.72 18.62
N LYS A 18 2.04 -6.67 19.16
CA LYS A 18 2.48 -5.56 18.31
C LYS A 18 3.40 -6.09 17.22
N HIS A 19 3.15 -5.68 15.99
CA HIS A 19 3.85 -6.25 14.85
C HIS A 19 4.01 -5.20 13.75
N HIS A 20 5.10 -5.33 12.98
CA HIS A 20 5.27 -4.51 11.80
C HIS A 20 5.75 -5.37 10.64
N PHE A 21 5.37 -4.98 9.44
CA PHE A 21 5.76 -5.67 8.23
C PHE A 21 5.56 -4.76 7.03
N ARG A 22 6.07 -5.20 5.89
CA ARG A 22 5.77 -4.54 4.62
C ARG A 22 5.37 -5.57 3.58
N LEU A 23 4.43 -5.19 2.74
CA LEU A 23 4.02 -5.96 1.57
C LEU A 23 4.51 -5.18 0.35
N GLU A 24 5.43 -5.75 -0.44
CA GLU A 24 6.12 -5.03 -1.50
C GLU A 24 6.15 -5.83 -2.79
N GLN A 25 5.95 -5.14 -3.91
CA GLN A 25 6.06 -5.71 -5.25
C GLN A 25 7.05 -4.90 -6.07
N THR A 26 7.70 -5.56 -7.03
CA THR A 26 8.60 -4.90 -7.96
C THR A 26 7.95 -4.84 -9.34
N ILE A 27 7.97 -3.67 -9.96
CA ILE A 27 7.48 -3.46 -11.31
C ILE A 27 8.67 -3.26 -12.23
N SER A 28 8.80 -4.12 -13.23
CA SER A 28 9.93 -4.08 -14.16
C SER A 28 9.96 -2.78 -14.96
N LYS A 29 11.15 -2.21 -15.11
CA LYS A 29 11.35 -1.03 -15.95
C LYS A 29 10.89 -1.23 -17.40
N LYS A 30 10.82 -2.47 -17.86
CA LYS A 30 10.35 -2.77 -19.21
C LYS A 30 8.89 -2.43 -19.43
N LYS A 31 8.12 -2.32 -18.37
CA LYS A 31 6.69 -1.99 -18.42
C LYS A 31 6.43 -0.49 -18.23
N LEU A 32 7.49 0.31 -18.12
CA LEU A 32 7.38 1.71 -17.76
C LEU A 32 7.82 2.61 -18.90
N ASN A 33 7.13 3.73 -19.06
CA ASN A 33 7.48 4.76 -20.01
C ASN A 33 8.10 5.93 -19.25
N LYS A 34 9.41 6.14 -19.43
CA LYS A 34 10.15 7.16 -18.68
C LYS A 34 9.75 8.60 -19.01
N LYS A 35 8.95 8.80 -20.04
CA LYS A 35 8.42 10.14 -20.39
C LYS A 35 7.10 10.46 -19.73
N LYS A 36 6.51 9.51 -19.01
CA LYS A 36 5.21 9.66 -18.38
C LYS A 36 5.35 9.72 -16.86
N THR A 37 4.36 10.32 -16.22
CA THR A 37 4.23 10.23 -14.77
C THR A 37 3.23 9.15 -14.43
N TYR A 38 3.36 8.62 -13.22
CA TYR A 38 2.56 7.49 -12.76
C TYR A 38 1.86 7.83 -11.47
N LYS A 39 0.85 7.06 -11.16
CA LYS A 39 0.20 7.09 -9.85
C LYS A 39 0.10 5.69 -9.29
N ALA A 40 0.12 5.60 -7.98
CA ALA A 40 -0.04 4.35 -7.24
C ALA A 40 -1.23 4.48 -6.32
N SER A 41 -1.96 3.40 -6.13
CA SER A 41 -3.04 3.38 -5.16
C SER A 41 -3.24 1.98 -4.60
N VAL A 42 -3.93 1.92 -3.46
CA VAL A 42 -4.26 0.66 -2.80
C VAL A 42 -5.49 0.92 -1.94
N TYR A 43 -6.28 -0.12 -1.72
CA TYR A 43 -7.40 -0.08 -0.79
C TYR A 43 -7.02 -0.84 0.47
N ILE A 44 -7.31 -0.25 1.62
CA ILE A 44 -6.99 -0.82 2.93
C ILE A 44 -8.20 -0.68 3.83
N GLN A 45 -8.50 -1.75 4.57
CA GLN A 45 -9.48 -1.71 5.66
C GLN A 45 -8.92 -2.44 6.86
N GLY A 46 -9.46 -2.17 8.03
CA GLY A 46 -9.03 -2.86 9.24
C GLY A 46 -9.55 -2.17 10.49
N ASP A 47 -9.18 -2.73 11.64
CA ASP A 47 -9.60 -2.21 12.93
C ASP A 47 -8.59 -2.61 14.00
N GLU A 48 -8.72 -1.99 15.17
CA GLU A 48 -7.92 -2.29 16.36
C GLU A 48 -6.41 -2.15 16.17
N VAL A 49 -5.99 -1.37 15.17
CA VAL A 49 -4.56 -1.19 14.89
C VAL A 49 -3.87 -0.28 15.90
N GLY A 50 -4.62 0.50 16.69
CA GLY A 50 -4.08 1.35 17.72
C GLY A 50 -3.86 2.79 17.26
N LYS A 51 -3.81 3.71 18.24
CA LYS A 51 -3.66 5.14 17.95
C LYS A 51 -2.32 5.50 17.34
N ASN A 52 -1.28 4.73 17.65
CA ASN A 52 0.07 4.98 17.19
C ASN A 52 0.47 4.11 16.01
N ALA A 53 -0.51 3.48 15.36
CA ALA A 53 -0.24 2.68 14.18
C ALA A 53 0.33 3.54 13.07
N GLU A 54 1.27 2.96 12.31
CA GLU A 54 1.83 3.59 11.13
C GLU A 54 1.53 2.72 9.92
N ILE A 55 0.61 3.16 9.10
CA ILE A 55 0.21 2.44 7.89
C ILE A 55 0.26 3.43 6.75
N TYR A 56 1.05 3.12 5.72
CA TYR A 56 1.13 4.01 4.57
C TYR A 56 1.56 3.25 3.32
N LEU A 57 1.15 3.80 2.18
CA LEU A 57 1.58 3.35 0.86
C LEU A 57 2.91 4.03 0.54
N TYR A 58 3.83 3.31 -0.10
CA TYR A 58 5.08 3.90 -0.56
C TYR A 58 5.45 3.40 -1.94
N VAL A 59 6.23 4.20 -2.65
CA VAL A 59 6.81 3.84 -3.94
C VAL A 59 8.27 4.25 -3.93
N ILE A 60 9.14 3.38 -4.38
CA ILE A 60 10.56 3.68 -4.53
C ILE A 60 10.88 3.66 -6.02
N ALA A 61 11.23 4.82 -6.56
CA ALA A 61 11.52 4.99 -7.98
C ALA A 61 12.64 6.01 -8.14
N ASP A 62 13.58 5.73 -9.03
CA ASP A 62 14.71 6.62 -9.33
C ASP A 62 15.52 7.00 -8.09
N GLY A 63 15.64 6.06 -7.13
CA GLY A 63 16.35 6.32 -5.89
C GLY A 63 15.59 7.18 -4.90
N LYS A 64 14.34 7.53 -5.20
CA LYS A 64 13.51 8.38 -4.36
C LYS A 64 12.36 7.59 -3.78
N LYS A 65 12.07 7.82 -2.51
CA LYS A 65 10.92 7.19 -1.83
C LYS A 65 9.76 8.18 -1.77
N TYR A 66 8.63 7.79 -2.35
CA TYR A 66 7.38 8.54 -2.27
C TYR A 66 6.51 7.86 -1.22
N VAL A 67 5.88 8.63 -0.35
CA VAL A 67 5.00 8.06 0.69
C VAL A 67 3.68 8.80 0.72
N SER A 68 2.62 8.06 1.04
CA SER A 68 1.32 8.65 1.32
C SER A 68 1.30 9.21 2.73
N GLY A 69 0.23 9.91 3.11
CA GLY A 69 -0.03 10.19 4.50
C GLY A 69 -0.34 8.91 5.25
N LEU A 70 -0.33 8.97 6.57
CA LEU A 70 -0.72 7.83 7.39
C LEU A 70 -2.19 7.50 7.18
N VAL A 71 -2.50 6.22 7.15
CA VAL A 71 -3.86 5.72 6.96
C VAL A 71 -4.45 5.39 8.33
N GLU A 72 -5.63 5.92 8.62
CA GLU A 72 -6.34 5.57 9.84
C GLU A 72 -7.39 4.53 9.53
N LEU A 73 -7.37 3.42 10.27
CA LEU A 73 -8.33 2.33 10.11
C LEU A 73 -9.23 2.30 11.33
N ASP A 74 -10.49 2.60 11.13
CA ASP A 74 -11.45 2.81 12.21
C ASP A 74 -12.77 2.08 11.99
N GLY A 75 -12.70 0.87 11.50
CA GLY A 75 -13.90 0.05 11.39
C GLY A 75 -13.85 -0.95 10.27
N TRP A 76 -14.58 -2.04 10.48
CA TRP A 76 -14.72 -3.10 9.49
C TRP A 76 -15.47 -2.61 8.27
N GLN A 77 -14.99 -3.00 7.10
CA GLN A 77 -15.56 -2.66 5.79
C GLN A 77 -15.53 -1.16 5.45
N ASP A 78 -14.77 -0.38 6.18
CA ASP A 78 -14.54 1.01 5.84
C ASP A 78 -13.26 1.11 5.02
N TRP A 79 -13.36 0.76 3.75
CA TRP A 79 -12.23 0.78 2.84
C TRP A 79 -11.70 2.19 2.64
N LYS A 80 -10.40 2.36 2.84
CA LYS A 80 -9.71 3.62 2.57
C LYS A 80 -8.89 3.47 1.29
N LYS A 81 -9.08 4.36 0.34
CA LYS A 81 -8.25 4.40 -0.85
C LYS A 81 -7.08 5.34 -0.58
N VAL A 82 -5.87 4.85 -0.79
CA VAL A 82 -4.64 5.61 -0.58
C VAL A 82 -3.97 5.80 -1.92
N THR A 83 -3.56 7.03 -2.24
CA THR A 83 -3.01 7.35 -3.56
C THR A 83 -1.74 8.17 -3.44
N ILE A 84 -0.78 7.89 -4.32
CA ILE A 84 0.41 8.73 -4.53
C ILE A 84 0.45 9.12 -6.00
N ASP A 85 0.53 10.42 -6.26
CA ASP A 85 0.56 10.97 -7.63
C ASP A 85 1.95 11.45 -8.03
N ASN A 86 2.11 11.74 -9.31
CA ASN A 86 3.30 12.41 -9.86
C ASN A 86 4.60 11.63 -9.62
N ILE A 87 4.54 10.32 -9.78
CA ILE A 87 5.71 9.46 -9.63
C ILE A 87 6.47 9.44 -10.95
N LYS A 88 7.77 9.71 -10.90
CA LYS A 88 8.64 9.65 -12.07
C LYS A 88 9.49 8.39 -12.00
N CYS A 89 9.54 7.66 -13.11
CA CYS A 89 10.19 6.35 -13.20
C CYS A 89 11.11 6.32 -14.40
N THR A 90 12.29 6.91 -14.29
CA THR A 90 13.20 7.09 -15.43
C THR A 90 14.39 6.14 -15.41
N LYS A 91 14.72 5.49 -14.30
CA LYS A 91 16.00 4.79 -14.12
C LYS A 91 15.86 3.39 -13.54
N GLY A 92 15.05 2.58 -13.94
CA GLY A 92 15.06 1.21 -13.43
C GLY A 92 13.73 0.76 -12.89
N ASP A 93 13.79 -0.34 -12.16
CA ASP A 93 12.59 -0.95 -11.61
C ASP A 93 11.99 -0.11 -10.48
N VAL A 94 10.70 -0.25 -10.30
CA VAL A 94 9.95 0.48 -9.28
C VAL A 94 9.45 -0.51 -8.23
N LYS A 95 9.56 -0.13 -6.97
CA LYS A 95 8.98 -0.91 -5.87
C LYS A 95 7.77 -0.16 -5.33
N ILE A 96 6.67 -0.89 -5.16
CA ILE A 96 5.44 -0.36 -4.56
C ILE A 96 5.07 -1.25 -3.39
N GLY A 97 4.72 -0.64 -2.27
CA GLY A 97 4.39 -1.43 -1.09
C GLY A 97 3.55 -0.69 -0.07
N VAL A 98 3.11 -1.44 0.93
CA VAL A 98 2.42 -0.91 2.09
C VAL A 98 3.23 -1.29 3.33
N TYR A 99 3.52 -0.31 4.16
CA TYR A 99 4.13 -0.53 5.46
C TYR A 99 3.05 -0.53 6.52
N VAL A 100 3.10 -1.51 7.42
CA VAL A 100 2.13 -1.64 8.50
C VAL A 100 2.86 -1.84 9.82
N ASP A 101 2.55 -0.99 10.80
CA ASP A 101 2.98 -1.18 12.18
C ASP A 101 1.73 -1.00 13.03
N HIS A 102 1.27 -2.09 13.68
CA HIS A 102 0.00 -2.08 14.40
C HIS A 102 0.13 -2.64 15.81
N ALA A 103 -0.81 -2.26 16.66
CA ALA A 103 -0.88 -2.75 18.04
C ALA A 103 -1.34 -4.20 18.09
N ALA A 104 -1.23 -4.80 19.28
CA ALA A 104 -1.73 -6.15 19.52
C ALA A 104 -3.20 -6.26 19.11
N ASP A 105 -3.55 -7.37 18.49
CA ASP A 105 -4.90 -7.67 17.98
C ASP A 105 -5.37 -6.80 16.81
N GLY A 106 -4.52 -5.90 16.31
CA GLY A 106 -4.83 -5.17 15.10
C GLY A 106 -4.91 -6.10 13.89
N TRP A 107 -5.81 -5.79 12.97
CA TRP A 107 -6.01 -6.59 11.77
C TRP A 107 -6.45 -5.73 10.61
N GLY A 108 -6.29 -6.25 9.42
CA GLY A 108 -6.75 -5.54 8.24
C GLY A 108 -6.58 -6.33 6.97
N THR A 109 -7.00 -5.70 5.90
CA THR A 109 -6.97 -6.29 4.57
C THR A 109 -6.45 -5.24 3.59
N ILE A 110 -5.55 -5.67 2.71
CA ILE A 110 -4.93 -4.81 1.69
C ILE A 110 -5.29 -5.40 0.34
N ASP A 111 -5.86 -4.59 -0.55
CA ASP A 111 -6.34 -5.07 -1.85
C ASP A 111 -6.16 -4.01 -2.93
N ASP A 112 -6.27 -4.43 -4.17
CA ASP A 112 -6.29 -3.55 -5.34
C ASP A 112 -5.06 -2.64 -5.45
N PHE A 113 -3.87 -3.21 -5.35
CA PHE A 113 -2.67 -2.46 -5.72
C PHE A 113 -2.78 -2.03 -7.17
N TYR A 114 -2.60 -0.75 -7.39
CA TYR A 114 -2.60 -0.19 -8.73
C TYR A 114 -1.36 0.67 -8.94
N PHE A 115 -0.74 0.53 -10.10
CA PHE A 115 0.34 1.40 -10.52
C PHE A 115 0.20 1.61 -12.03
N GLY A 116 -0.03 2.85 -12.43
CA GLY A 116 -0.30 3.11 -13.84
C GLY A 116 -0.04 4.55 -14.22
N GLN A 117 -0.11 4.82 -15.51
CA GLN A 117 0.08 6.15 -16.05
C GLN A 117 -1.04 7.06 -15.58
N LYS A 118 -0.63 8.25 -15.25
CA LYS A 118 -1.54 9.27 -14.81
C LYS A 118 -2.29 9.88 -15.99
#